data_33769e7a6e69a91106dd0886240ca6f9
#
_entry.id   33769e7a6e69a91106dd0886240ca6f9
#
_cell.length_a   1.000
_cell.length_b   1.000
_cell.length_c   1.000
_cell.angle_alpha   90.00
_cell.angle_beta   90.00
_cell.angle_gamma   90.00
#
_symmetry.space_group_name_H-M   'P 1'
#
loop_
_entity.id
_entity.type
_entity.pdbx_description
1 polymer ?
#
loop_
_entity_poly.entity_id
_entity_poly.type
_entity_poly.pdbx_seq_one_letter_code
_entity_poly.pdbx_strand_id
1 'polypeptide(L)'
;MSRFLNQQYQSLEAYTPGEQPRDMQYIKLNTNESPYPPAPSVVEAMTAEQVELLRLYSDPTAKNLKEKLAGLYGVSPENVFVSNGSDEVLNFAFMAFGGQGAVFPDISYGFYEVYAELFGINAEKTPLEDDFSVDYKKYCGKNKLVVIANPNAPTGMTIPVWQIEEIVRTNPDAVVLIDEAYVDFGGETCLPLIEKFDNLLVTRTFSKSRCLAGGRLGYAFGSPAIIADLEKIKYSTNPYNINRLTLLLGEKTVDAESYYQEKCQEIEATREWTAGKLTELGFTVLPSKANFIFVKTDKMDGGELYRKLKEKGILVRHFTNPRICQFNRVTIGTKEQMETFIDTIKEVLV
;
A
#
# COMPACT_ATOMS: atom_id res chain seq x y z
N MET A 1 3.22 24.45 19.20
CA MET A 1 3.48 23.13 19.81
C MET A 1 3.58 23.28 21.33
N SER A 2 3.25 22.24 22.11
CA SER A 2 3.42 22.26 23.56
C SER A 2 4.91 22.32 23.93
N ARG A 3 5.26 23.04 25.01
CA ARG A 3 6.63 23.06 25.56
C ARG A 3 7.09 21.69 26.12
N PHE A 4 6.20 20.73 26.22
CA PHE A 4 6.44 19.40 26.77
C PHE A 4 6.74 18.34 25.67
N LEU A 5 6.64 18.70 24.38
CA LEU A 5 6.97 17.78 23.31
C LEU A 5 8.46 17.44 23.35
N ASN A 6 8.77 16.13 23.29
CA ASN A 6 10.16 15.67 23.21
C ASN A 6 10.88 16.36 22.04
N GLN A 7 12.11 16.79 22.30
CA GLN A 7 12.91 17.55 21.35
C GLN A 7 13.09 16.85 20.01
N GLN A 8 13.24 15.53 20.01
CA GLN A 8 13.37 14.73 18.78
C GLN A 8 12.15 14.79 17.84
N TYR A 9 10.97 15.18 18.36
CA TYR A 9 9.72 15.26 17.56
C TYR A 9 9.37 16.70 17.18
N GLN A 10 10.17 17.70 17.52
CA GLN A 10 9.85 19.10 17.23
C GLN A 10 9.90 19.42 15.75
N SER A 11 10.76 18.72 14.99
CA SER A 11 10.90 18.86 13.53
C SER A 11 10.07 17.84 12.74
N LEU A 12 9.38 16.90 13.42
CA LEU A 12 8.63 15.83 12.77
C LEU A 12 7.49 16.41 11.91
N GLU A 13 7.50 16.14 10.63
CA GLU A 13 6.40 16.44 9.72
C GLU A 13 5.40 15.29 9.69
N ALA A 14 4.17 15.56 10.15
CA ALA A 14 3.12 14.56 10.15
C ALA A 14 2.70 14.22 8.71
N TYR A 15 2.43 12.95 8.44
CA TYR A 15 1.86 12.52 7.17
C TYR A 15 0.54 13.25 6.86
N THR A 16 0.41 13.76 5.65
CA THR A 16 -0.82 14.39 5.17
C THR A 16 -1.66 13.36 4.41
N PRO A 17 -2.76 12.85 5.00
CA PRO A 17 -3.64 11.91 4.33
C PRO A 17 -4.33 12.53 3.11
N GLY A 18 -4.88 11.70 2.24
CA GLY A 18 -5.74 12.16 1.17
C GLY A 18 -6.96 12.89 1.72
N GLU A 19 -7.34 13.99 1.08
CA GLU A 19 -8.49 14.77 1.51
C GLU A 19 -9.81 13.98 1.44
N GLN A 20 -10.71 14.28 2.35
CA GLN A 20 -12.05 13.68 2.44
C GLN A 20 -13.09 14.81 2.63
N PRO A 21 -13.31 15.66 1.61
CA PRO A 21 -14.27 16.75 1.70
C PRO A 21 -15.69 16.21 1.85
N ARG A 22 -16.57 17.00 2.51
CA ARG A 22 -17.98 16.64 2.81
C ARG A 22 -18.97 17.68 2.33
N ASP A 23 -18.52 18.62 1.53
CA ASP A 23 -19.28 19.77 1.01
C ASP A 23 -20.21 19.36 -0.15
N MET A 24 -19.89 18.24 -0.84
CA MET A 24 -20.73 17.63 -1.87
C MET A 24 -20.48 16.12 -1.97
N GLN A 25 -21.25 15.45 -2.82
CA GLN A 25 -20.99 14.04 -3.14
C GLN A 25 -19.93 13.94 -4.24
N TYR A 26 -18.83 13.27 -3.95
CA TYR A 26 -17.72 13.06 -4.88
C TYR A 26 -17.65 11.63 -5.40
N ILE A 27 -17.24 11.48 -6.67
CA ILE A 27 -16.62 10.23 -7.15
C ILE A 27 -15.19 10.23 -6.61
N LYS A 28 -14.94 9.39 -5.61
CA LYS A 28 -13.70 9.38 -4.82
C LYS A 28 -12.63 8.51 -5.48
N LEU A 29 -11.71 9.11 -6.22
CA LEU A 29 -10.63 8.45 -6.95
C LEU A 29 -9.22 8.89 -6.44
N ASN A 30 -9.07 9.17 -5.14
CA ASN A 30 -7.86 9.80 -4.59
C ASN A 30 -7.06 8.96 -3.59
N THR A 31 -7.65 7.95 -2.95
CA THR A 31 -7.02 7.21 -1.83
C THR A 31 -6.82 5.72 -2.09
N ASN A 32 -6.96 5.29 -3.34
CA ASN A 32 -6.73 3.91 -3.77
C ASN A 32 -7.58 2.87 -3.00
N GLU A 33 -8.78 3.26 -2.60
CA GLU A 33 -9.78 2.33 -2.05
C GLU A 33 -10.39 1.48 -3.17
N SER A 34 -10.87 0.28 -2.84
CA SER A 34 -11.64 -0.51 -3.78
C SER A 34 -13.01 0.14 -4.04
N PRO A 35 -13.50 0.18 -5.29
CA PRO A 35 -14.85 0.61 -5.59
C PRO A 35 -15.92 -0.44 -5.24
N TYR A 36 -15.51 -1.65 -4.89
CA TYR A 36 -16.39 -2.76 -4.54
C TYR A 36 -16.48 -2.95 -3.03
N PRO A 37 -17.64 -3.39 -2.50
CA PRO A 37 -17.79 -3.76 -1.10
C PRO A 37 -17.01 -5.05 -0.78
N PRO A 38 -16.82 -5.37 0.51
CA PRO A 38 -16.40 -6.70 0.92
C PRO A 38 -17.35 -7.80 0.41
N ALA A 39 -16.86 -9.02 0.28
CA ALA A 39 -17.68 -10.16 -0.15
C ALA A 39 -18.94 -10.31 0.73
N PRO A 40 -20.09 -10.77 0.17
CA PRO A 40 -21.34 -10.92 0.92
C PRO A 40 -21.16 -11.73 2.21
N SER A 41 -20.40 -12.82 2.17
CA SER A 41 -20.11 -13.67 3.35
C SER A 41 -19.33 -12.92 4.45
N VAL A 42 -18.56 -11.92 4.10
CA VAL A 42 -17.84 -11.05 5.06
C VAL A 42 -18.82 -10.11 5.74
N VAL A 43 -19.75 -9.53 4.98
CA VAL A 43 -20.79 -8.65 5.52
C VAL A 43 -21.74 -9.43 6.44
N GLU A 44 -22.17 -10.61 6.03
CA GLU A 44 -23.07 -11.50 6.80
C GLU A 44 -22.43 -11.99 8.12
N ALA A 45 -21.10 -12.04 8.22
CA ALA A 45 -20.43 -12.40 9.45
C ALA A 45 -20.56 -11.34 10.57
N MET A 46 -20.98 -10.13 10.25
CA MET A 46 -21.20 -9.04 11.21
C MET A 46 -22.55 -9.16 11.90
N THR A 47 -22.68 -10.10 12.82
CA THR A 47 -23.92 -10.33 13.58
C THR A 47 -23.95 -9.56 14.91
N ALA A 48 -25.15 -9.40 15.51
CA ALA A 48 -25.28 -8.80 16.84
C ALA A 48 -24.49 -9.58 17.89
N GLU A 49 -24.46 -10.91 17.80
CA GLU A 49 -23.69 -11.77 18.70
C GLU A 49 -22.18 -11.43 18.64
N GLN A 50 -21.62 -11.21 17.46
CA GLN A 50 -20.21 -10.84 17.32
C GLN A 50 -19.92 -9.46 17.92
N VAL A 51 -20.87 -8.52 17.84
CA VAL A 51 -20.77 -7.20 18.50
C VAL A 51 -20.79 -7.35 20.02
N GLU A 52 -21.64 -8.22 20.57
CA GLU A 52 -21.69 -8.49 22.03
C GLU A 52 -20.38 -9.06 22.56
N LEU A 53 -19.63 -9.81 21.74
CA LEU A 53 -18.32 -10.35 22.09
C LEU A 53 -17.20 -9.29 22.18
N LEU A 54 -17.43 -8.04 21.76
CA LEU A 54 -16.46 -6.95 21.91
C LEU A 54 -16.11 -6.64 23.38
N ARG A 55 -16.90 -7.11 24.35
CA ARG A 55 -16.54 -7.07 25.79
C ARG A 55 -15.30 -7.88 26.15
N LEU A 56 -14.83 -8.75 25.26
CA LEU A 56 -13.66 -9.61 25.43
C LEU A 56 -12.51 -9.15 24.51
N TYR A 57 -11.29 -9.25 24.99
CA TYR A 57 -10.12 -9.04 24.13
C TYR A 57 -10.11 -10.00 22.91
N SER A 58 -9.49 -9.55 21.83
CA SER A 58 -9.19 -10.39 20.67
C SER A 58 -8.11 -11.42 20.98
N ASP A 59 -7.94 -12.42 20.12
CA ASP A 59 -6.77 -13.30 20.15
C ASP A 59 -5.50 -12.53 19.78
N PRO A 60 -4.54 -12.35 20.71
CA PRO A 60 -3.32 -11.59 20.45
C PRO A 60 -2.38 -12.31 19.47
N THR A 61 -2.57 -13.62 19.25
CA THR A 61 -1.76 -14.42 18.34
C THR A 61 -2.30 -14.39 16.90
N ALA A 62 -3.56 -13.99 16.72
CA ALA A 62 -4.29 -14.05 15.45
C ALA A 62 -4.18 -15.43 14.76
N LYS A 63 -4.17 -16.51 15.56
CA LYS A 63 -3.83 -17.88 15.13
C LYS A 63 -4.64 -18.32 13.91
N ASN A 64 -5.97 -18.22 13.97
CA ASN A 64 -6.83 -18.68 12.88
C ASN A 64 -6.54 -17.94 11.57
N LEU A 65 -6.36 -16.61 11.63
CA LEU A 65 -6.06 -15.82 10.45
C LEU A 65 -4.67 -16.16 9.87
N LYS A 66 -3.66 -16.36 10.73
CA LYS A 66 -2.33 -16.81 10.30
C LYS A 66 -2.38 -18.16 9.58
N GLU A 67 -3.09 -19.14 10.14
CA GLU A 67 -3.26 -20.47 9.55
C GLU A 67 -3.95 -20.38 8.17
N LYS A 68 -5.00 -19.56 8.05
CA LYS A 68 -5.71 -19.34 6.78
C LYS A 68 -4.81 -18.66 5.73
N LEU A 69 -4.09 -17.60 6.10
CA LEU A 69 -3.14 -16.95 5.21
C LEU A 69 -2.02 -17.89 4.79
N ALA A 70 -1.47 -18.66 5.73
CA ALA A 70 -0.44 -19.65 5.44
C ALA A 70 -0.93 -20.70 4.44
N GLY A 71 -2.15 -21.21 4.63
CA GLY A 71 -2.78 -22.15 3.69
C GLY A 71 -3.03 -21.54 2.31
N LEU A 72 -3.50 -20.27 2.23
CA LEU A 72 -3.75 -19.57 0.98
C LEU A 72 -2.46 -19.37 0.15
N TYR A 73 -1.37 -19.03 0.82
CA TYR A 73 -0.10 -18.69 0.16
C TYR A 73 0.93 -19.83 0.14
N GLY A 74 0.60 -21.00 0.70
CA GLY A 74 1.47 -22.17 0.67
C GLY A 74 2.73 -22.05 1.54
N VAL A 75 2.65 -21.28 2.64
CA VAL A 75 3.76 -21.10 3.60
C VAL A 75 3.38 -21.65 4.97
N SER A 76 4.34 -21.69 5.92
CA SER A 76 4.06 -22.07 7.31
C SER A 76 3.45 -20.90 8.11
N PRO A 77 2.58 -21.13 9.10
CA PRO A 77 2.07 -20.07 9.98
C PRO A 77 3.17 -19.26 10.70
N GLU A 78 4.35 -19.84 10.95
CA GLU A 78 5.52 -19.16 11.51
C GLU A 78 6.13 -18.14 10.55
N ASN A 79 5.82 -18.23 9.24
CA ASN A 79 6.23 -17.24 8.24
C ASN A 79 5.27 -16.05 8.15
N VAL A 80 4.17 -16.02 8.91
CA VAL A 80 3.11 -15.02 8.79
C VAL A 80 3.07 -14.10 10.01
N PHE A 81 3.09 -12.80 9.76
CA PHE A 81 2.81 -11.75 10.73
C PHE A 81 1.49 -11.04 10.37
N VAL A 82 0.64 -10.76 11.37
CA VAL A 82 -0.64 -10.04 11.17
C VAL A 82 -0.63 -8.74 11.97
N SER A 83 -1.12 -7.64 11.36
CA SER A 83 -0.96 -6.28 11.87
C SER A 83 -2.19 -5.39 11.64
N ASN A 84 -2.22 -4.24 12.32
CA ASN A 84 -3.24 -3.20 12.15
C ASN A 84 -2.97 -2.36 10.88
N GLY A 85 -3.24 -2.95 9.71
CA GLY A 85 -2.81 -2.43 8.41
C GLY A 85 -1.33 -2.68 8.13
N SER A 86 -0.92 -2.63 6.86
CA SER A 86 0.50 -2.74 6.49
C SER A 86 1.37 -1.61 7.05
N ASP A 87 0.77 -0.46 7.37
CA ASP A 87 1.47 0.64 8.04
C ASP A 87 2.11 0.20 9.36
N GLU A 88 1.46 -0.69 10.12
CA GLU A 88 2.04 -1.22 11.37
C GLU A 88 3.18 -2.20 11.09
N VAL A 89 3.13 -3.00 10.00
CA VAL A 89 4.29 -3.80 9.57
C VAL A 89 5.49 -2.89 9.27
N LEU A 90 5.26 -1.84 8.48
CA LEU A 90 6.28 -0.85 8.14
C LEU A 90 6.85 -0.20 9.39
N ASN A 91 5.99 0.29 10.29
CA ASN A 91 6.38 0.88 11.55
C ASN A 91 7.31 -0.04 12.36
N PHE A 92 6.92 -1.29 12.55
CA PHE A 92 7.70 -2.27 13.30
C PHE A 92 8.99 -2.68 12.59
N ALA A 93 8.97 -2.75 11.25
CA ALA A 93 10.18 -3.04 10.48
C ALA A 93 11.22 -1.91 10.60
N PHE A 94 10.82 -0.65 10.55
CA PHE A 94 11.71 0.48 10.80
C PHE A 94 12.27 0.45 12.23
N MET A 95 11.43 0.16 13.24
CA MET A 95 11.89 0.00 14.63
C MET A 95 12.88 -1.14 14.79
N ALA A 96 12.60 -2.31 14.21
CA ALA A 96 13.39 -3.51 14.43
C ALA A 96 14.69 -3.53 13.62
N PHE A 97 14.64 -3.07 12.36
CA PHE A 97 15.70 -3.31 11.38
C PHE A 97 16.39 -2.03 10.86
N GLY A 98 15.89 -0.84 11.26
CA GLY A 98 16.44 0.45 10.80
C GLY A 98 17.72 0.91 11.49
N GLY A 99 18.29 0.14 12.42
CA GLY A 99 19.44 0.57 13.25
C GLY A 99 20.71 0.98 12.48
N GLN A 100 20.92 0.45 11.29
CA GLN A 100 22.03 0.83 10.40
C GLN A 100 21.64 1.87 9.34
N GLY A 101 20.42 2.41 9.43
CA GLY A 101 19.82 3.30 8.45
C GLY A 101 18.82 2.58 7.55
N ALA A 102 18.18 3.36 6.68
CA ALA A 102 17.25 2.83 5.70
C ALA A 102 17.53 3.42 4.30
N VAL A 103 17.13 2.72 3.24
CA VAL A 103 17.20 3.20 1.85
C VAL A 103 15.91 2.88 1.13
N PHE A 104 15.34 3.87 0.44
CA PHE A 104 14.09 3.75 -0.33
C PHE A 104 14.01 4.80 -1.45
N PRO A 105 13.12 4.64 -2.46
CA PRO A 105 12.97 5.61 -3.54
C PRO A 105 12.49 6.99 -3.02
N ASP A 106 12.98 8.06 -3.64
CA ASP A 106 12.60 9.45 -3.32
C ASP A 106 11.12 9.75 -3.66
N ILE A 107 10.56 9.05 -4.64
CA ILE A 107 9.15 9.11 -5.03
C ILE A 107 8.53 7.74 -4.79
N SER A 108 7.98 7.54 -3.60
CA SER A 108 7.35 6.30 -3.17
C SER A 108 6.29 6.58 -2.09
N TYR A 109 5.93 5.59 -1.30
CA TYR A 109 4.96 5.76 -0.23
C TYR A 109 5.50 6.67 0.88
N GLY A 110 4.83 7.79 1.12
CA GLY A 110 5.33 8.85 2.01
C GLY A 110 5.57 8.45 3.47
N PHE A 111 4.99 7.34 3.95
CA PHE A 111 5.23 6.88 5.31
C PHE A 111 6.65 6.34 5.55
N TYR A 112 7.38 5.94 4.52
CA TYR A 112 8.77 5.50 4.72
C TYR A 112 9.64 6.62 5.30
N GLU A 113 9.49 7.84 4.78
CA GLU A 113 10.17 9.02 5.30
C GLU A 113 9.71 9.37 6.72
N VAL A 114 8.39 9.35 6.95
CA VAL A 114 7.80 9.63 8.27
C VAL A 114 8.34 8.66 9.34
N TYR A 115 8.43 7.37 9.04
CA TYR A 115 8.99 6.40 10.00
C TYR A 115 10.48 6.59 10.23
N ALA A 116 11.24 6.89 9.17
CA ALA A 116 12.67 7.19 9.33
C ALA A 116 12.89 8.39 10.25
N GLU A 117 12.14 9.47 10.07
CA GLU A 117 12.20 10.66 10.94
C GLU A 117 11.72 10.35 12.36
N LEU A 118 10.58 9.64 12.50
CA LEU A 118 9.99 9.28 13.80
C LEU A 118 10.99 8.53 14.69
N PHE A 119 11.78 7.63 14.10
CA PHE A 119 12.76 6.81 14.83
C PHE A 119 14.19 7.34 14.77
N GLY A 120 14.42 8.51 14.15
CA GLY A 120 15.76 9.09 14.01
C GLY A 120 16.70 8.23 13.15
N ILE A 121 16.15 7.50 12.18
CA ILE A 121 16.87 6.62 11.27
C ILE A 121 17.47 7.45 10.13
N ASN A 122 18.76 7.28 9.87
CA ASN A 122 19.41 7.92 8.73
C ASN A 122 18.90 7.31 7.42
N ALA A 123 18.05 8.05 6.72
CA ALA A 123 17.42 7.60 5.47
C ALA A 123 18.16 8.08 4.24
N GLU A 124 18.49 7.16 3.34
CA GLU A 124 18.99 7.42 2.00
C GLU A 124 17.83 7.39 1.02
N LYS A 125 17.44 8.55 0.47
CA LYS A 125 16.42 8.64 -0.57
C LYS A 125 17.10 8.50 -1.93
N THR A 126 16.82 7.40 -2.64
CA THR A 126 17.41 7.11 -3.96
C THR A 126 16.51 7.67 -5.06
N PRO A 127 17.00 8.59 -5.92
CA PRO A 127 16.19 9.10 -7.01
C PRO A 127 15.74 8.00 -7.97
N LEU A 128 14.43 8.00 -8.31
CA LEU A 128 13.94 7.25 -9.48
C LEU A 128 14.58 7.78 -10.76
N GLU A 129 14.67 6.95 -11.79
CA GLU A 129 15.13 7.37 -13.11
C GLU A 129 14.16 8.40 -13.74
N ASP A 130 14.51 8.99 -14.86
CA ASP A 130 13.69 10.03 -15.52
C ASP A 130 12.34 9.49 -16.01
N ASP A 131 12.27 8.19 -16.32
CA ASP A 131 11.04 7.48 -16.67
C ASP A 131 10.27 6.92 -15.46
N PHE A 132 10.68 7.28 -14.25
CA PHE A 132 10.18 6.81 -12.96
C PHE A 132 10.44 5.33 -12.66
N SER A 133 11.29 4.64 -13.41
CA SER A 133 11.75 3.30 -13.06
C SER A 133 12.69 3.31 -11.87
N VAL A 134 12.76 2.17 -11.17
CA VAL A 134 13.69 1.93 -10.07
C VAL A 134 14.96 1.29 -10.65
N ASP A 135 16.11 1.95 -10.51
CA ASP A 135 17.40 1.29 -10.76
C ASP A 135 17.75 0.41 -9.55
N TYR A 136 17.48 -0.89 -9.66
CA TYR A 136 17.70 -1.86 -8.59
C TYR A 136 19.17 -1.92 -8.10
N LYS A 137 20.15 -1.59 -8.95
CA LYS A 137 21.57 -1.60 -8.60
C LYS A 137 21.90 -0.60 -7.49
N LYS A 138 21.14 0.49 -7.40
CA LYS A 138 21.29 1.49 -6.35
C LYS A 138 20.92 0.97 -4.95
N TYR A 139 20.28 -0.21 -4.87
CA TYR A 139 19.86 -0.86 -3.61
C TYR A 139 20.73 -2.07 -3.26
N CYS A 140 21.63 -2.49 -4.16
CA CYS A 140 22.53 -3.61 -3.94
C CYS A 140 23.66 -3.24 -2.97
N GLY A 141 24.01 -4.14 -2.03
CA GLY A 141 25.15 -3.99 -1.11
C GLY A 141 25.07 -2.81 -0.13
N LYS A 142 23.86 -2.33 0.17
CA LYS A 142 23.67 -1.18 1.08
C LYS A 142 23.87 -1.52 2.55
N ASN A 143 23.61 -2.76 2.95
CA ASN A 143 23.67 -3.22 4.35
C ASN A 143 22.87 -2.30 5.32
N LYS A 144 21.72 -1.82 4.85
CA LYS A 144 20.73 -1.02 5.55
C LYS A 144 19.37 -1.64 5.30
N LEU A 145 18.35 -1.24 6.08
CA LEU A 145 16.96 -1.59 5.77
C LEU A 145 16.62 -1.06 4.36
N VAL A 146 16.44 -1.96 3.39
CA VAL A 146 15.97 -1.59 2.04
C VAL A 146 14.44 -1.67 2.04
N VAL A 147 13.75 -0.62 1.57
CA VAL A 147 12.29 -0.61 1.47
C VAL A 147 11.87 -0.21 0.06
N ILE A 148 11.18 -1.11 -0.64
CA ILE A 148 10.73 -0.89 -2.02
C ILE A 148 9.25 -1.30 -2.13
N ALA A 149 8.40 -0.38 -2.61
CA ALA A 149 7.04 -0.72 -3.00
C ALA A 149 7.04 -1.34 -4.41
N ASN A 150 6.42 -2.50 -4.56
CA ASN A 150 6.29 -3.19 -5.84
C ASN A 150 4.92 -3.84 -5.99
N PRO A 151 3.99 -3.21 -6.72
CA PRO A 151 4.06 -1.96 -7.51
C PRO A 151 4.29 -0.70 -6.68
N ASN A 152 5.06 0.26 -7.23
CA ASN A 152 5.36 1.53 -6.55
C ASN A 152 4.14 2.47 -6.53
N ALA A 153 3.96 3.19 -5.45
CA ALA A 153 3.00 4.29 -5.36
C ALA A 153 3.76 5.62 -5.20
N PRO A 154 3.53 6.66 -6.06
CA PRO A 154 2.31 6.87 -6.85
C PRO A 154 2.39 6.40 -8.31
N THR A 155 3.49 5.85 -8.78
CA THR A 155 3.73 5.61 -10.22
C THR A 155 2.96 4.42 -10.79
N GLY A 156 2.68 3.38 -9.99
CA GLY A 156 2.08 2.12 -10.42
C GLY A 156 3.06 1.14 -11.08
N MET A 157 4.30 1.56 -11.28
CA MET A 157 5.34 0.77 -11.97
C MET A 157 5.90 -0.34 -11.09
N THR A 158 6.44 -1.37 -11.72
CA THR A 158 7.02 -2.53 -11.05
C THR A 158 8.48 -2.75 -11.45
N ILE A 159 9.22 -3.44 -10.58
CA ILE A 159 10.49 -4.07 -10.93
C ILE A 159 10.30 -5.59 -11.01
N PRO A 160 10.98 -6.29 -11.94
CA PRO A 160 10.90 -7.75 -12.06
C PRO A 160 11.43 -8.46 -10.81
N VAL A 161 10.89 -9.63 -10.48
CA VAL A 161 11.28 -10.41 -9.29
C VAL A 161 12.77 -10.75 -9.26
N TRP A 162 13.40 -11.01 -10.41
CA TRP A 162 14.85 -11.28 -10.45
C TRP A 162 15.71 -10.09 -9.98
N GLN A 163 15.24 -8.83 -10.16
CA GLN A 163 15.91 -7.65 -9.62
C GLN A 163 15.77 -7.57 -8.11
N ILE A 164 14.61 -7.96 -7.58
CA ILE A 164 14.38 -8.08 -6.14
C ILE A 164 15.28 -9.16 -5.57
N GLU A 165 15.37 -10.32 -6.21
CA GLU A 165 16.26 -11.41 -5.80
C GLU A 165 17.72 -10.93 -5.71
N GLU A 166 18.20 -10.15 -6.68
CA GLU A 166 19.55 -9.59 -6.67
C GLU A 166 19.76 -8.59 -5.52
N ILE A 167 18.77 -7.73 -5.24
CA ILE A 167 18.84 -6.82 -4.09
C ILE A 167 18.93 -7.62 -2.79
N VAL A 168 18.08 -8.62 -2.60
CA VAL A 168 18.07 -9.46 -1.38
C VAL A 168 19.40 -10.19 -1.21
N ARG A 169 19.87 -10.82 -2.28
CA ARG A 169 21.14 -11.60 -2.29
C ARG A 169 22.37 -10.75 -1.93
N THR A 170 22.37 -9.49 -2.32
CA THR A 170 23.51 -8.57 -2.11
C THR A 170 23.48 -7.82 -0.80
N ASN A 171 22.43 -7.97 0.00
CA ASN A 171 22.27 -7.38 1.33
C ASN A 171 22.09 -8.46 2.43
N PRO A 172 23.02 -9.44 2.56
CA PRO A 172 22.81 -10.61 3.44
C PRO A 172 22.69 -10.26 4.93
N ASP A 173 23.24 -9.13 5.35
CA ASP A 173 23.26 -8.67 6.75
C ASP A 173 22.19 -7.59 7.04
N ALA A 174 21.26 -7.36 6.12
CA ALA A 174 20.19 -6.38 6.30
C ALA A 174 18.86 -6.87 5.73
N VAL A 175 17.77 -6.46 6.36
CA VAL A 175 16.43 -6.81 5.89
C VAL A 175 16.10 -6.01 4.63
N VAL A 176 15.58 -6.72 3.62
CA VAL A 176 14.95 -6.14 2.42
C VAL A 176 13.44 -6.30 2.58
N LEU A 177 12.74 -5.18 2.69
CA LEU A 177 11.29 -5.13 2.78
C LEU A 177 10.69 -4.76 1.43
N ILE A 178 9.87 -5.64 0.87
CA ILE A 178 9.11 -5.39 -0.35
C ILE A 178 7.64 -5.16 0.03
N ASP A 179 7.16 -3.96 -0.27
CA ASP A 179 5.77 -3.58 -0.01
C ASP A 179 4.90 -3.93 -1.22
N GLU A 180 4.19 -5.04 -1.11
CA GLU A 180 3.29 -5.59 -2.13
C GLU A 180 1.82 -5.15 -1.92
N ALA A 181 1.57 -3.94 -1.42
CA ALA A 181 0.21 -3.47 -1.17
C ALA A 181 -0.71 -3.49 -2.40
N TYR A 182 -0.14 -3.51 -3.61
CA TYR A 182 -0.88 -3.47 -4.88
C TYR A 182 -0.62 -4.68 -5.78
N VAL A 183 0.12 -5.69 -5.34
CA VAL A 183 0.56 -6.81 -6.19
C VAL A 183 -0.59 -7.57 -6.83
N ASP A 184 -1.73 -7.67 -6.16
CA ASP A 184 -2.92 -8.42 -6.61
C ASP A 184 -3.59 -7.83 -7.86
N PHE A 185 -3.17 -6.65 -8.35
CA PHE A 185 -3.69 -5.99 -9.55
C PHE A 185 -2.82 -6.23 -10.80
N GLY A 186 -2.24 -7.42 -10.92
CA GLY A 186 -1.43 -7.87 -12.05
C GLY A 186 0.07 -7.69 -11.86
N GLY A 187 0.54 -7.47 -10.63
CA GLY A 187 1.96 -7.52 -10.25
C GLY A 187 2.46 -8.98 -10.12
N GLU A 188 3.78 -9.14 -10.13
CA GLU A 188 4.45 -10.40 -9.84
C GLU A 188 4.95 -10.38 -8.39
N THR A 189 4.58 -11.39 -7.60
CA THR A 189 4.99 -11.48 -6.19
C THR A 189 6.39 -12.04 -6.03
N CYS A 190 7.17 -11.45 -5.11
CA CYS A 190 8.44 -12.01 -4.68
C CYS A 190 8.31 -12.97 -3.47
N LEU A 191 7.10 -13.27 -3.01
CA LEU A 191 6.84 -14.15 -1.87
C LEU A 191 7.61 -15.48 -1.93
N PRO A 192 7.71 -16.20 -3.07
CA PRO A 192 8.46 -17.47 -3.11
C PRO A 192 9.93 -17.34 -2.73
N LEU A 193 10.51 -16.14 -2.78
CA LEU A 193 11.90 -15.93 -2.40
C LEU A 193 12.17 -16.05 -0.88
N ILE A 194 11.14 -16.00 -0.02
CA ILE A 194 11.32 -16.22 1.43
C ILE A 194 11.84 -17.61 1.79
N GLU A 195 11.65 -18.58 0.89
CA GLU A 195 12.19 -19.93 1.05
C GLU A 195 13.71 -19.99 0.82
N LYS A 196 14.24 -19.04 0.05
CA LYS A 196 15.67 -18.97 -0.33
C LYS A 196 16.46 -17.98 0.54
N PHE A 197 15.80 -16.95 1.04
CA PHE A 197 16.44 -15.82 1.72
C PHE A 197 15.76 -15.53 3.06
N ASP A 198 16.53 -15.60 4.13
CA ASP A 198 16.04 -15.35 5.50
C ASP A 198 15.93 -13.86 5.84
N ASN A 199 16.48 -12.97 5.00
CA ASN A 199 16.48 -11.52 5.15
C ASN A 199 15.40 -10.80 4.31
N LEU A 200 14.48 -11.52 3.65
CA LEU A 200 13.37 -10.93 2.91
C LEU A 200 12.12 -10.83 3.80
N LEU A 201 11.51 -9.63 3.81
CA LEU A 201 10.20 -9.35 4.41
C LEU A 201 9.26 -8.83 3.32
N VAL A 202 8.13 -9.50 3.09
CA VAL A 202 7.11 -9.09 2.11
C VAL A 202 5.87 -8.65 2.86
N THR A 203 5.44 -7.38 2.72
CA THR A 203 4.21 -6.89 3.36
C THR A 203 3.06 -6.74 2.38
N ARG A 204 1.83 -7.02 2.84
CA ARG A 204 0.57 -6.89 2.11
C ARG A 204 -0.53 -6.29 2.96
N THR A 205 -1.63 -5.90 2.33
CA THR A 205 -2.74 -5.24 3.02
C THR A 205 -4.10 -5.77 2.55
N PHE A 206 -5.06 -5.79 3.46
CA PHE A 206 -6.47 -5.99 3.13
C PHE A 206 -7.16 -4.70 2.63
N SER A 207 -6.48 -3.56 2.70
CA SER A 207 -7.06 -2.25 2.37
C SER A 207 -7.37 -2.04 0.89
N LYS A 208 -6.74 -2.81 -0.01
CA LYS A 208 -6.81 -2.60 -1.47
C LYS A 208 -7.61 -3.71 -2.14
N SER A 209 -6.96 -4.80 -2.52
CA SER A 209 -7.58 -5.93 -3.21
C SER A 209 -8.67 -6.63 -2.39
N ARG A 210 -8.58 -6.59 -1.06
CA ARG A 210 -9.53 -7.26 -0.14
C ARG A 210 -10.66 -6.35 0.34
N CYS A 211 -10.81 -5.13 -0.18
CA CYS A 211 -11.92 -4.20 0.08
C CYS A 211 -12.14 -3.85 1.57
N LEU A 212 -11.12 -3.95 2.43
CA LEU A 212 -11.22 -3.73 3.87
C LEU A 212 -10.36 -2.55 4.36
N ALA A 213 -10.29 -1.45 3.62
CA ALA A 213 -9.53 -0.26 4.02
C ALA A 213 -9.93 0.25 5.42
N GLY A 214 -11.23 0.30 5.72
CA GLY A 214 -11.77 0.69 7.02
C GLY A 214 -11.55 -0.37 8.12
N GLY A 215 -11.30 -1.63 7.76
CA GLY A 215 -11.02 -2.72 8.69
C GLY A 215 -9.63 -2.67 9.31
N ARG A 216 -8.71 -1.90 8.72
CA ARG A 216 -7.32 -1.74 9.19
C ARG A 216 -6.62 -3.08 9.45
N LEU A 217 -6.51 -3.93 8.42
CA LEU A 217 -5.85 -5.23 8.50
C LEU A 217 -4.71 -5.31 7.47
N GLY A 218 -3.55 -5.77 7.91
CA GLY A 218 -2.38 -6.02 7.08
C GLY A 218 -1.66 -7.28 7.52
N TYR A 219 -0.73 -7.74 6.74
CA TYR A 219 0.07 -8.92 7.03
C TYR A 219 1.42 -8.86 6.33
N ALA A 220 2.35 -9.68 6.83
CA ALA A 220 3.65 -9.83 6.19
C ALA A 220 4.10 -11.28 6.21
N PHE A 221 5.04 -11.58 5.31
CA PHE A 221 5.71 -12.88 5.19
C PHE A 221 7.22 -12.68 5.29
N GLY A 222 7.87 -13.58 6.00
CA GLY A 222 9.33 -13.59 6.15
C GLY A 222 9.82 -14.87 6.79
N SER A 223 11.13 -14.97 7.03
CA SER A 223 11.67 -16.08 7.81
C SER A 223 11.07 -16.10 9.22
N PRO A 224 10.97 -17.28 9.88
CA PRO A 224 10.48 -17.35 11.27
C PRO A 224 11.22 -16.44 12.24
N ALA A 225 12.51 -16.16 12.00
CA ALA A 225 13.31 -15.26 12.82
C ALA A 225 12.85 -13.80 12.68
N ILE A 226 12.66 -13.30 11.45
CA ILE A 226 12.12 -11.95 11.20
C ILE A 226 10.72 -11.81 11.81
N ILE A 227 9.85 -12.81 11.63
CA ILE A 227 8.49 -12.78 12.19
C ILE A 227 8.53 -12.75 13.72
N ALA A 228 9.42 -13.51 14.35
CA ALA A 228 9.60 -13.49 15.80
C ALA A 228 10.05 -12.11 16.32
N ASP A 229 10.93 -11.42 15.58
CA ASP A 229 11.36 -10.05 15.93
C ASP A 229 10.19 -9.06 15.84
N LEU A 230 9.37 -9.12 14.77
CA LEU A 230 8.16 -8.29 14.63
C LEU A 230 7.14 -8.59 15.75
N GLU A 231 6.91 -9.86 16.07
CA GLU A 231 6.05 -10.25 17.20
C GLU A 231 6.56 -9.70 18.54
N LYS A 232 7.88 -9.73 18.78
CA LYS A 232 8.48 -9.14 19.97
C LYS A 232 8.19 -7.64 20.06
N ILE A 233 8.31 -6.89 18.97
CA ILE A 233 7.98 -5.46 18.92
C ILE A 233 6.49 -5.26 19.19
N LYS A 234 5.61 -6.03 18.51
CA LYS A 234 4.16 -5.98 18.71
C LYS A 234 3.78 -6.19 20.17
N TYR A 235 4.28 -7.24 20.81
CA TYR A 235 3.98 -7.51 22.23
C TYR A 235 4.53 -6.47 23.19
N SER A 236 5.54 -5.71 22.77
CA SER A 236 6.13 -4.63 23.56
C SER A 236 5.43 -3.27 23.36
N THR A 237 4.62 -3.13 22.31
CA THR A 237 3.89 -1.88 21.98
C THR A 237 2.39 -2.01 22.22
N ASN A 238 1.73 -2.96 21.56
CA ASN A 238 0.30 -3.24 21.69
C ASN A 238 -0.02 -4.71 21.35
N PRO A 239 -0.07 -5.63 22.34
CA PRO A 239 -0.32 -7.04 22.09
C PRO A 239 -1.69 -7.34 21.47
N TYR A 240 -2.69 -6.49 21.70
CA TYR A 240 -4.05 -6.60 21.15
C TYR A 240 -4.27 -5.58 20.03
N ASN A 241 -3.29 -5.45 19.14
CA ASN A 241 -3.27 -4.45 18.06
C ASN A 241 -4.44 -4.55 17.08
N ILE A 242 -5.04 -5.73 16.91
CA ILE A 242 -6.17 -5.97 16.02
C ILE A 242 -7.41 -6.31 16.85
N ASN A 243 -8.50 -5.61 16.59
CA ASN A 243 -9.75 -5.88 17.29
C ASN A 243 -10.42 -7.17 16.80
N ARG A 244 -11.31 -7.73 17.61
CA ARG A 244 -11.98 -9.01 17.38
C ARG A 244 -12.77 -9.06 16.06
N LEU A 245 -13.50 -8.01 15.74
CA LEU A 245 -14.30 -7.96 14.51
C LEU A 245 -13.40 -7.92 13.27
N THR A 246 -12.32 -7.17 13.30
CA THR A 246 -11.35 -7.13 12.20
C THR A 246 -10.71 -8.49 11.95
N LEU A 247 -10.35 -9.26 13.00
CA LEU A 247 -9.85 -10.64 12.85
C LEU A 247 -10.90 -11.53 12.16
N LEU A 248 -12.14 -11.50 12.64
CA LEU A 248 -13.24 -12.25 12.04
C LEU A 248 -13.44 -11.91 10.56
N LEU A 249 -13.49 -10.61 10.23
CA LEU A 249 -13.65 -10.15 8.84
C LEU A 249 -12.45 -10.60 7.98
N GLY A 250 -11.22 -10.55 8.52
CA GLY A 250 -10.03 -11.04 7.83
C GLY A 250 -10.11 -12.54 7.50
N GLU A 251 -10.52 -13.36 8.46
CA GLU A 251 -10.71 -14.80 8.27
C GLU A 251 -11.75 -15.11 7.17
N LYS A 252 -12.89 -14.39 7.20
CA LYS A 252 -13.95 -14.52 6.18
C LYS A 252 -13.54 -14.00 4.81
N THR A 253 -12.69 -12.99 4.79
CA THR A 253 -12.12 -12.45 3.54
C THR A 253 -11.20 -13.47 2.87
N VAL A 254 -10.36 -14.17 3.63
CA VAL A 254 -9.51 -15.25 3.09
C VAL A 254 -10.37 -16.40 2.54
N ASP A 255 -11.48 -16.75 3.21
CA ASP A 255 -12.41 -17.78 2.73
C ASP A 255 -13.11 -17.39 1.41
N ALA A 256 -13.20 -16.10 1.10
CA ALA A 256 -13.87 -15.58 -0.10
C ALA A 256 -12.88 -15.17 -1.21
N GLU A 257 -11.70 -15.79 -1.30
CA GLU A 257 -10.61 -15.45 -2.20
C GLU A 257 -11.05 -15.27 -3.67
N SER A 258 -11.89 -16.15 -4.19
CA SER A 258 -12.35 -16.09 -5.60
C SER A 258 -13.13 -14.81 -5.93
N TYR A 259 -13.91 -14.27 -4.98
CA TYR A 259 -14.59 -12.98 -5.15
C TYR A 259 -13.58 -11.86 -5.35
N TYR A 260 -12.54 -11.81 -4.55
CA TYR A 260 -11.54 -10.74 -4.62
C TYR A 260 -10.67 -10.85 -5.87
N GLN A 261 -10.34 -12.06 -6.32
CA GLN A 261 -9.66 -12.28 -7.60
C GLN A 261 -10.49 -11.76 -8.78
N GLU A 262 -11.80 -12.05 -8.80
CA GLU A 262 -12.71 -11.51 -9.82
C GLU A 262 -12.71 -9.97 -9.81
N LYS A 263 -12.83 -9.34 -8.62
CA LYS A 263 -12.83 -7.88 -8.52
C LYS A 263 -11.50 -7.23 -8.89
N CYS A 264 -10.38 -7.88 -8.62
CA CYS A 264 -9.08 -7.43 -9.11
C CYS A 264 -9.02 -7.46 -10.64
N GLN A 265 -9.51 -8.52 -11.29
CA GLN A 265 -9.57 -8.62 -12.76
C GLN A 265 -10.47 -7.53 -13.37
N GLU A 266 -11.62 -7.23 -12.76
CA GLU A 266 -12.49 -6.13 -13.20
C GLU A 266 -11.77 -4.78 -13.11
N ILE A 267 -11.04 -4.53 -12.01
CA ILE A 267 -10.23 -3.31 -11.82
C ILE A 267 -9.12 -3.24 -12.87
N GLU A 268 -8.43 -4.34 -13.15
CA GLU A 268 -7.39 -4.40 -14.17
C GLU A 268 -7.94 -4.07 -15.56
N ALA A 269 -9.05 -4.69 -15.95
CA ALA A 269 -9.70 -4.42 -17.23
C ALA A 269 -10.16 -2.95 -17.34
N THR A 270 -10.73 -2.39 -16.27
CA THR A 270 -11.16 -0.99 -16.21
C THR A 270 -9.96 -0.04 -16.24
N ARG A 271 -8.84 -0.39 -15.60
CA ARG A 271 -7.58 0.36 -15.66
C ARG A 271 -7.05 0.48 -17.08
N GLU A 272 -6.92 -0.65 -17.78
CA GLU A 272 -6.41 -0.68 -19.16
C GLU A 272 -7.32 0.11 -20.11
N TRP A 273 -8.64 -0.04 -19.97
CA TRP A 273 -9.60 0.76 -20.74
C TRP A 273 -9.45 2.27 -20.47
N THR A 274 -9.34 2.67 -19.20
CA THR A 274 -9.19 4.07 -18.81
C THR A 274 -7.88 4.66 -19.32
N ALA A 275 -6.78 3.92 -19.21
CA ALA A 275 -5.48 4.33 -19.73
C ALA A 275 -5.52 4.53 -21.25
N GLY A 276 -6.18 3.63 -21.99
CA GLY A 276 -6.38 3.77 -23.44
C GLY A 276 -7.17 5.03 -23.79
N LYS A 277 -8.29 5.31 -23.08
CA LYS A 277 -9.11 6.52 -23.30
C LYS A 277 -8.36 7.80 -23.01
N LEU A 278 -7.56 7.84 -21.94
CA LEU A 278 -6.73 9.01 -21.65
C LEU A 278 -5.62 9.22 -22.69
N THR A 279 -5.02 8.16 -23.17
CA THR A 279 -4.01 8.22 -24.25
C THR A 279 -4.62 8.79 -25.54
N GLU A 280 -5.85 8.37 -25.93
CA GLU A 280 -6.61 8.94 -27.05
C GLU A 280 -6.86 10.45 -26.87
N LEU A 281 -7.00 10.92 -25.62
CA LEU A 281 -7.19 12.34 -25.29
C LEU A 281 -5.86 13.13 -25.19
N GLY A 282 -4.71 12.49 -25.40
CA GLY A 282 -3.39 13.11 -25.39
C GLY A 282 -2.73 13.19 -24.02
N PHE A 283 -3.11 12.31 -23.09
CA PHE A 283 -2.41 12.16 -21.82
C PHE A 283 -1.18 11.24 -21.96
N THR A 284 -0.15 11.53 -21.21
CA THR A 284 0.88 10.56 -20.85
C THR A 284 0.37 9.74 -19.67
N VAL A 285 0.30 8.43 -19.82
CA VAL A 285 -0.12 7.48 -18.78
C VAL A 285 1.04 6.55 -18.50
N LEU A 286 1.54 6.49 -17.25
CA LEU A 286 2.60 5.54 -16.89
C LEU A 286 2.04 4.11 -16.83
N PRO A 287 2.83 3.09 -17.20
CA PRO A 287 2.44 1.69 -17.00
C PRO A 287 2.11 1.42 -15.53
N SER A 288 1.00 0.75 -15.27
CA SER A 288 0.58 0.48 -13.89
C SER A 288 0.18 -0.98 -13.69
N LYS A 289 0.60 -1.54 -12.56
CA LYS A 289 0.16 -2.83 -12.01
C LYS A 289 -0.49 -2.65 -10.64
N ALA A 290 -1.13 -1.47 -10.43
CA ALA A 290 -1.86 -1.13 -9.21
C ALA A 290 -3.34 -0.84 -9.52
N ASN A 291 -4.15 -0.58 -8.50
CA ASN A 291 -5.54 -0.13 -8.66
C ASN A 291 -5.65 1.38 -8.94
N PHE A 292 -4.65 1.97 -9.56
CA PHE A 292 -4.62 3.38 -9.96
C PHE A 292 -3.72 3.56 -11.19
N ILE A 293 -3.83 4.70 -11.82
CA ILE A 293 -2.95 5.18 -12.89
C ILE A 293 -2.31 6.52 -12.49
N PHE A 294 -1.15 6.81 -13.08
CA PHE A 294 -0.43 8.06 -12.87
C PHE A 294 -0.29 8.79 -14.20
N VAL A 295 -0.93 9.96 -14.30
CA VAL A 295 -1.22 10.60 -15.58
C VAL A 295 -0.88 12.08 -15.58
N LYS A 296 -0.42 12.61 -16.73
CA LYS A 296 -0.26 14.04 -17.00
C LYS A 296 -0.73 14.38 -18.39
N THR A 297 -0.98 15.67 -18.64
CA THR A 297 -1.23 16.19 -20.00
C THR A 297 -0.48 17.50 -20.17
N ASP A 298 -0.01 17.78 -21.38
CA ASP A 298 0.62 19.07 -21.71
C ASP A 298 -0.42 20.17 -22.04
N LYS A 299 -1.71 19.81 -22.07
CA LYS A 299 -2.82 20.74 -22.35
C LYS A 299 -3.19 21.61 -21.15
N MET A 300 -2.83 21.18 -19.94
CA MET A 300 -3.21 21.86 -18.68
C MET A 300 -2.23 21.50 -17.57
N ASP A 301 -1.97 22.46 -16.67
CA ASP A 301 -1.19 22.22 -15.45
C ASP A 301 -1.84 21.17 -14.55
N GLY A 302 -1.02 20.31 -13.93
CA GLY A 302 -1.52 19.19 -13.12
C GLY A 302 -2.36 19.64 -11.92
N GLY A 303 -2.01 20.75 -11.27
CA GLY A 303 -2.79 21.33 -10.17
C GLY A 303 -4.08 22.00 -10.65
N GLU A 304 -4.07 22.58 -11.86
CA GLU A 304 -5.29 23.12 -12.47
C GLU A 304 -6.26 22.02 -12.84
N LEU A 305 -5.78 20.94 -13.46
CA LEU A 305 -6.60 19.75 -13.77
C LEU A 305 -7.26 19.19 -12.53
N TYR A 306 -6.47 19.02 -11.45
CA TYR A 306 -6.98 18.57 -10.15
C TYR A 306 -8.13 19.46 -9.65
N ARG A 307 -7.96 20.82 -9.68
CA ARG A 307 -8.99 21.75 -9.21
C ARG A 307 -10.27 21.67 -10.03
N LYS A 308 -10.15 21.67 -11.37
CA LYS A 308 -11.32 21.57 -12.26
C LYS A 308 -12.08 20.27 -12.09
N LEU A 309 -11.38 19.13 -11.92
CA LEU A 309 -12.02 17.84 -11.63
C LEU A 309 -12.76 17.87 -10.30
N LYS A 310 -12.16 18.45 -9.26
CA LYS A 310 -12.77 18.59 -7.94
C LYS A 310 -14.04 19.45 -8.00
N GLU A 311 -14.04 20.57 -8.71
CA GLU A 311 -15.21 21.43 -8.95
C GLU A 311 -16.36 20.68 -9.65
N LYS A 312 -16.02 19.69 -10.49
CA LYS A 312 -16.97 18.80 -11.16
C LYS A 312 -17.36 17.55 -10.33
N GLY A 313 -16.93 17.47 -9.07
CA GLY A 313 -17.29 16.36 -8.18
C GLY A 313 -16.41 15.10 -8.36
N ILE A 314 -15.24 15.20 -8.97
CA ILE A 314 -14.29 14.10 -9.11
C ILE A 314 -13.03 14.38 -8.31
N LEU A 315 -12.71 13.51 -7.36
CA LEU A 315 -11.60 13.69 -6.44
C LEU A 315 -10.44 12.77 -6.81
N VAL A 316 -9.37 13.33 -7.38
CA VAL A 316 -8.11 12.63 -7.69
C VAL A 316 -7.01 13.05 -6.72
N ARG A 317 -5.83 12.43 -6.75
CA ARG A 317 -4.68 12.82 -5.92
C ARG A 317 -3.66 13.63 -6.73
N HIS A 318 -3.47 14.88 -6.35
CA HIS A 318 -2.39 15.73 -6.84
C HIS A 318 -1.22 15.76 -5.86
N PHE A 319 0.00 16.05 -6.35
CA PHE A 319 1.23 16.11 -5.58
C PHE A 319 1.95 17.43 -5.81
N THR A 320 2.57 17.98 -4.76
CA THR A 320 3.31 19.27 -4.82
C THR A 320 4.81 19.11 -5.06
N ASN A 321 5.34 17.85 -5.01
CA ASN A 321 6.74 17.60 -5.31
C ASN A 321 7.06 18.03 -6.76
N PRO A 322 8.10 18.87 -7.01
CA PRO A 322 8.41 19.43 -8.33
C PRO A 322 8.56 18.40 -9.45
N ARG A 323 9.10 17.19 -9.16
CA ARG A 323 9.26 16.14 -10.17
C ARG A 323 7.94 15.52 -10.65
N ILE A 324 6.88 15.61 -9.84
CA ILE A 324 5.59 14.95 -10.10
C ILE A 324 4.39 15.91 -10.03
N CYS A 325 4.60 17.21 -9.86
CA CYS A 325 3.50 18.18 -9.74
C CYS A 325 2.65 18.33 -11.02
N GLN A 326 3.14 17.88 -12.16
CA GLN A 326 2.36 17.82 -13.39
C GLN A 326 1.48 16.55 -13.50
N PHE A 327 1.70 15.59 -12.62
CA PHE A 327 0.95 14.33 -12.60
C PHE A 327 -0.19 14.36 -11.59
N ASN A 328 -1.24 13.62 -11.92
CA ASN A 328 -2.30 13.25 -10.97
C ASN A 328 -2.38 11.72 -10.88
N ARG A 329 -2.55 11.18 -9.67
CA ARG A 329 -2.85 9.77 -9.46
C ARG A 329 -4.36 9.59 -9.39
N VAL A 330 -4.88 8.72 -10.25
CA VAL A 330 -6.30 8.43 -10.39
C VAL A 330 -6.55 6.99 -9.96
N THR A 331 -7.26 6.80 -8.86
CA THR A 331 -7.74 5.48 -8.43
C THR A 331 -8.74 4.94 -9.44
N ILE A 332 -8.70 3.65 -9.74
CA ILE A 332 -9.68 3.02 -10.62
C ILE A 332 -10.97 2.73 -9.83
N GLY A 333 -12.03 3.37 -10.27
CA GLY A 333 -13.40 3.15 -9.79
C GLY A 333 -14.12 2.01 -10.52
N THR A 334 -15.44 1.93 -10.38
CA THR A 334 -16.26 1.06 -11.25
C THR A 334 -16.20 1.54 -12.69
N LYS A 335 -16.62 0.70 -13.63
CA LYS A 335 -16.63 1.06 -15.06
C LYS A 335 -17.41 2.35 -15.31
N GLU A 336 -18.59 2.50 -14.69
CA GLU A 336 -19.46 3.67 -14.80
C GLU A 336 -18.81 4.94 -14.21
N GLN A 337 -18.10 4.80 -13.08
CA GLN A 337 -17.36 5.91 -12.49
C GLN A 337 -16.22 6.38 -13.39
N MET A 338 -15.52 5.44 -14.04
CA MET A 338 -14.43 5.79 -14.95
C MET A 338 -14.95 6.33 -16.29
N GLU A 339 -16.12 5.93 -16.77
CA GLU A 339 -16.80 6.57 -17.91
C GLU A 339 -17.15 8.02 -17.61
N THR A 340 -17.75 8.29 -16.43
CA THR A 340 -18.04 9.64 -15.95
C THR A 340 -16.74 10.47 -15.83
N PHE A 341 -15.67 9.89 -15.31
CA PHE A 341 -14.36 10.54 -15.22
C PHE A 341 -13.84 10.94 -16.61
N ILE A 342 -13.89 10.03 -17.60
CA ILE A 342 -13.43 10.32 -18.97
C ILE A 342 -14.28 11.43 -19.63
N ASP A 343 -15.59 11.41 -19.43
CA ASP A 343 -16.46 12.47 -19.98
C ASP A 343 -16.19 13.82 -19.31
N THR A 344 -15.97 13.84 -18.00
CA THR A 344 -15.57 15.06 -17.30
C THR A 344 -14.20 15.58 -17.78
N ILE A 345 -13.23 14.70 -18.04
CA ILE A 345 -11.94 15.10 -18.64
C ILE A 345 -12.13 15.82 -19.98
N LYS A 346 -13.01 15.31 -20.86
CA LYS A 346 -13.31 15.98 -22.14
C LYS A 346 -13.88 17.39 -21.93
N GLU A 347 -14.79 17.56 -20.98
CA GLU A 347 -15.37 18.87 -20.65
C GLU A 347 -14.33 19.87 -20.12
N VAL A 348 -13.43 19.45 -19.25
CA VAL A 348 -12.45 20.36 -18.60
C VAL A 348 -11.28 20.71 -19.51
N LEU A 349 -11.05 19.96 -20.59
CA LEU A 349 -10.00 20.24 -21.57
C LEU A 349 -10.44 21.21 -22.68
N VAL A 350 -11.72 21.53 -22.80
CA VAL A 350 -12.28 22.51 -23.72
C VAL A 350 -12.23 23.89 -23.06
#